data_cea325196796ce19478a59a0a6fd3af3
#
_entry.id   cea325196796ce19478a59a0a6fd3af3
#
_cell.length_a   1.000
_cell.length_b   1.000
_cell.length_c   1.000
_cell.angle_alpha   90.00
_cell.angle_beta   90.00
_cell.angle_gamma   90.00
#
_symmetry.space_group_name_H-M   'P 1'
#
loop_
_entity.id
_entity.type
_entity.pdbx_description
1 polymer ?
#
loop_
_entity_poly.entity_id
_entity_poly.type
_entity_poly.pdbx_seq_one_letter_code
_entity_poly.pdbx_strand_id
1 'polypeptide(L)'
;MSGSGLMNILVCGLGLIGASLAKTLKKNTKHHIMGWNRTDSVSKRALSDGVIDEIGQLEDLMPKADVTIVNFYPEAIAPFIKEHKDLFKKNSIVTDSCGIKTKICRELEKEDFDFYFVGAHPMAGREVSGYDNSLDNLFDNASFICTPTGNTPRYISDALVGLAQEMG
;
A
#
# COMPACT_ATOMS: atom_id res chain seq x y z
N MET A 1 -4.31 14.30 15.85
CA MET A 1 -2.96 14.80 15.59
C MET A 1 -2.83 15.02 14.11
N SER A 2 -2.77 16.24 13.67
CA SER A 2 -2.41 16.61 12.29
C SER A 2 -0.90 16.41 12.16
N GLY A 3 -0.48 15.18 11.95
CA GLY A 3 0.91 14.84 11.78
C GLY A 3 1.27 14.89 10.31
N SER A 4 1.62 16.05 9.79
CA SER A 4 2.28 16.22 8.50
C SER A 4 3.76 15.79 8.58
N GLY A 5 4.05 14.69 9.25
CA GLY A 5 5.37 14.07 9.27
C GLY A 5 5.61 13.32 7.96
N LEU A 6 6.85 13.35 7.47
CA LEU A 6 7.25 12.50 6.36
C LEU A 6 7.16 11.05 6.78
N MET A 7 6.52 10.22 5.96
CA MET A 7 6.35 8.79 6.18
C MET A 7 7.23 7.98 5.21
N ASN A 8 7.61 6.79 5.63
CA ASN A 8 8.11 5.74 4.77
C ASN A 8 6.93 4.89 4.30
N ILE A 9 6.67 4.86 3.02
CA ILE A 9 5.56 4.10 2.43
C ILE A 9 6.12 3.00 1.55
N LEU A 10 5.82 1.75 1.88
CA LEU A 10 6.21 0.60 1.10
C LEU A 10 5.06 0.16 0.19
N VAL A 11 5.33 0.10 -1.10
CA VAL A 11 4.42 -0.42 -2.11
C VAL A 11 4.88 -1.82 -2.52
N CYS A 12 4.17 -2.84 -2.09
CA CYS A 12 4.39 -4.24 -2.48
C CYS A 12 3.53 -4.59 -3.69
N GLY A 13 4.18 -4.98 -4.77
CA GLY A 13 3.53 -5.21 -6.06
C GLY A 13 3.45 -3.92 -6.89
N LEU A 14 4.28 -3.85 -7.92
CA LEU A 14 4.43 -2.70 -8.82
C LEU A 14 3.81 -2.98 -10.20
N GLY A 15 2.61 -3.55 -10.19
CA GLY A 15 1.77 -3.67 -11.39
C GLY A 15 1.06 -2.34 -11.71
N LEU A 16 -0.05 -2.41 -12.44
CA LEU A 16 -0.83 -1.22 -12.80
C LEU A 16 -1.19 -0.37 -11.57
N ILE A 17 -1.84 -0.97 -10.57
CA ILE A 17 -2.35 -0.23 -9.41
C ILE A 17 -1.21 0.22 -8.50
N GLY A 18 -0.32 -0.70 -8.11
CA GLY A 18 0.78 -0.38 -7.18
C GLY A 18 1.73 0.67 -7.73
N ALA A 19 2.13 0.56 -9.01
CA ALA A 19 2.97 1.56 -9.63
C ALA A 19 2.25 2.90 -9.84
N SER A 20 0.94 2.89 -10.13
CA SER A 20 0.15 4.12 -10.20
C SER A 20 0.04 4.81 -8.84
N LEU A 21 -0.15 4.05 -7.75
CA LEU A 21 -0.12 4.58 -6.39
C LEU A 21 1.25 5.20 -6.08
N ALA A 22 2.34 4.52 -6.38
CA ALA A 22 3.69 5.03 -6.18
C ALA A 22 3.93 6.33 -6.97
N LYS A 23 3.54 6.39 -8.25
CA LYS A 23 3.64 7.58 -9.08
C LYS A 23 2.85 8.76 -8.51
N THR A 24 1.61 8.50 -8.09
CA THR A 24 0.73 9.52 -7.51
C THR A 24 1.30 10.06 -6.19
N LEU A 25 1.77 9.17 -5.31
CA LEU A 25 2.44 9.55 -4.05
C LEU A 25 3.69 10.39 -4.31
N LYS A 26 4.54 10.00 -5.26
CA LYS A 26 5.74 10.76 -5.63
C LYS A 26 5.42 12.13 -6.18
N LYS A 27 4.37 12.25 -6.96
CA LYS A 27 3.93 13.51 -7.57
C LYS A 27 3.35 14.49 -6.55
N ASN A 28 2.49 14.00 -5.65
CA ASN A 28 1.64 14.83 -4.81
C ASN A 28 2.13 14.98 -3.36
N THR A 29 3.12 14.16 -2.94
CA THR A 29 3.61 14.17 -1.55
C THR A 29 5.13 14.30 -1.48
N LYS A 30 5.65 14.43 -0.26
CA LYS A 30 7.09 14.39 0.05
C LYS A 30 7.51 13.12 0.78
N HIS A 31 6.62 12.14 0.89
CA HIS A 31 6.91 10.88 1.54
C HIS A 31 8.05 10.12 0.84
N HIS A 32 8.76 9.29 1.60
CA HIS A 32 9.77 8.38 1.07
C HIS A 32 9.08 7.10 0.59
N ILE A 33 9.13 6.85 -0.71
CA ILE A 33 8.42 5.73 -1.35
C ILE A 33 9.39 4.58 -1.58
N MET A 34 9.17 3.49 -0.89
CA MET A 34 9.88 2.23 -1.07
C MET A 34 9.06 1.30 -1.95
N GLY A 35 9.70 0.51 -2.77
CA GLY A 35 9.02 -0.44 -3.65
C GLY A 35 9.60 -1.83 -3.58
N TRP A 36 8.71 -2.82 -3.59
CA TRP A 36 9.07 -4.23 -3.73
C TRP A 36 8.17 -4.91 -4.74
N ASN A 37 8.76 -5.75 -5.57
CA ASN A 37 8.03 -6.56 -6.53
C ASN A 37 8.69 -7.94 -6.64
N ARG A 38 7.90 -8.98 -6.77
CA ARG A 38 8.42 -10.35 -6.91
C ARG A 38 9.36 -10.50 -8.10
N THR A 39 9.10 -9.78 -9.20
CA THR A 39 10.02 -9.68 -10.34
C THR A 39 10.94 -8.49 -10.11
N ASP A 40 12.18 -8.76 -9.74
CA ASP A 40 13.18 -7.78 -9.33
C ASP A 40 13.48 -6.70 -10.40
N SER A 41 13.44 -7.07 -11.69
CA SER A 41 13.61 -6.12 -12.79
C SER A 41 12.57 -4.99 -12.80
N VAL A 42 11.35 -5.25 -12.32
CA VAL A 42 10.29 -4.23 -12.22
C VAL A 42 10.64 -3.21 -11.13
N SER A 43 11.10 -3.66 -9.97
CA SER A 43 11.53 -2.77 -8.88
C SER A 43 12.71 -1.90 -9.31
N LYS A 44 13.71 -2.49 -9.95
CA LYS A 44 14.88 -1.77 -10.49
C LYS A 44 14.46 -0.70 -11.50
N ARG A 45 13.53 -1.04 -12.37
CA ARG A 45 13.01 -0.10 -13.35
C ARG A 45 12.24 1.04 -12.68
N ALA A 46 11.37 0.76 -11.72
CA ALA A 46 10.64 1.77 -10.98
C ALA A 46 11.57 2.76 -10.26
N LEU A 47 12.68 2.26 -9.71
CA LEU A 47 13.73 3.09 -9.11
C LEU A 47 14.42 3.97 -10.17
N SER A 48 14.81 3.39 -11.30
CA SER A 48 15.45 4.11 -12.41
C SER A 48 14.54 5.19 -13.00
N ASP A 49 13.24 4.92 -13.08
CA ASP A 49 12.24 5.88 -13.58
C ASP A 49 11.88 6.97 -12.54
N GLY A 50 12.44 6.91 -11.33
CA GLY A 50 12.15 7.86 -10.25
C GLY A 50 10.75 7.72 -9.64
N VAL A 51 10.10 6.59 -9.86
CA VAL A 51 8.76 6.29 -9.31
C VAL A 51 8.81 5.95 -7.83
N ILE A 52 9.93 5.37 -7.40
CA ILE A 52 10.22 5.04 -6.01
C ILE A 52 11.62 5.51 -5.62
N ASP A 53 11.89 5.64 -4.34
CA ASP A 53 13.16 6.14 -3.79
C ASP A 53 14.11 5.03 -3.35
N GLU A 54 13.56 3.87 -2.97
CA GLU A 54 14.33 2.76 -2.39
C GLU A 54 13.74 1.42 -2.83
N ILE A 55 14.63 0.45 -3.07
CA ILE A 55 14.31 -0.97 -3.26
C ILE A 55 15.15 -1.81 -2.32
N GLY A 56 14.70 -3.03 -2.00
CA GLY A 56 15.44 -3.96 -1.14
C GLY A 56 14.67 -5.25 -0.93
N GLN A 57 15.17 -6.06 0.01
CA GLN A 57 14.44 -7.24 0.47
C GLN A 57 13.35 -6.83 1.45
N LEU A 58 12.32 -7.66 1.61
CA LEU A 58 11.20 -7.38 2.53
C LEU A 58 11.69 -7.22 3.97
N GLU A 59 12.67 -8.00 4.37
CA GLU A 59 13.30 -7.96 5.70
C GLU A 59 13.96 -6.60 6.01
N ASP A 60 14.38 -5.87 4.98
CA ASP A 60 15.00 -4.55 5.13
C ASP A 60 13.96 -3.41 5.02
N LEU A 61 12.92 -3.59 4.22
CA LEU A 61 11.96 -2.54 3.90
C LEU A 61 10.78 -2.50 4.88
N MET A 62 10.18 -3.65 5.21
CA MET A 62 8.99 -3.71 6.07
C MET A 62 9.20 -3.09 7.45
N PRO A 63 10.34 -3.33 8.15
CA PRO A 63 10.54 -2.73 9.47
C PRO A 63 10.65 -1.20 9.47
N LYS A 64 10.92 -0.59 8.32
CA LYS A 64 11.01 0.87 8.17
C LYS A 64 9.67 1.52 7.80
N ALA A 65 8.73 0.74 7.22
CA ALA A 65 7.51 1.26 6.64
C ALA A 65 6.48 1.70 7.70
N ASP A 66 6.06 2.94 7.65
CA ASP A 66 4.95 3.46 8.43
C ASP A 66 3.60 3.02 7.84
N VAL A 67 3.57 2.88 6.52
CA VAL A 67 2.44 2.34 5.75
C VAL A 67 2.96 1.33 4.74
N THR A 68 2.37 0.14 4.70
CA THR A 68 2.63 -0.87 3.66
C THR A 68 1.36 -1.10 2.86
N ILE A 69 1.43 -0.96 1.54
CA ILE A 69 0.32 -1.15 0.61
C ILE A 69 0.58 -2.43 -0.20
N VAL A 70 -0.26 -3.43 -0.02
CA VAL A 70 -0.14 -4.74 -0.69
C VAL A 70 -1.05 -4.79 -1.92
N ASN A 71 -0.46 -4.82 -3.10
CA ASN A 71 -1.16 -4.77 -4.39
C ASN A 71 -1.03 -6.09 -5.15
N PHE A 72 -1.62 -7.15 -4.62
CA PHE A 72 -1.62 -8.48 -5.21
C PHE A 72 -3.04 -8.90 -5.61
N TYR A 73 -3.13 -10.06 -6.27
CA TYR A 73 -4.42 -10.72 -6.46
C TYR A 73 -5.06 -11.05 -5.10
N PRO A 74 -6.40 -11.05 -5.01
CA PRO A 74 -7.11 -11.22 -3.73
C PRO A 74 -6.67 -12.40 -2.90
N GLU A 75 -6.39 -13.55 -3.55
CA GLU A 75 -6.01 -14.80 -2.90
C GLU A 75 -4.62 -14.75 -2.26
N ALA A 76 -3.76 -13.85 -2.71
CA ALA A 76 -2.38 -13.74 -2.25
C ALA A 76 -2.20 -12.76 -1.09
N ILE A 77 -3.15 -11.85 -0.85
CA ILE A 77 -2.99 -10.74 0.10
C ILE A 77 -2.91 -11.24 1.54
N ALA A 78 -3.93 -11.95 2.02
CA ALA A 78 -3.96 -12.43 3.40
C ALA A 78 -2.83 -13.43 3.71
N PRO A 79 -2.54 -14.43 2.85
CA PRO A 79 -1.37 -15.29 3.04
C PRO A 79 -0.05 -14.52 3.14
N PHE A 80 0.19 -13.55 2.26
CA PHE A 80 1.40 -12.73 2.28
C PHE A 80 1.54 -11.94 3.60
N ILE A 81 0.48 -11.31 4.06
CA ILE A 81 0.49 -10.54 5.31
C ILE A 81 0.76 -11.46 6.51
N LYS A 82 0.14 -12.63 6.56
CA LYS A 82 0.36 -13.60 7.65
C LYS A 82 1.76 -14.19 7.65
N GLU A 83 2.30 -14.52 6.47
CA GLU A 83 3.65 -15.06 6.31
C GLU A 83 4.72 -14.09 6.81
N HIS A 84 4.53 -12.78 6.58
CA HIS A 84 5.50 -11.74 6.90
C HIS A 84 5.12 -10.92 8.15
N LYS A 85 4.19 -11.40 8.97
CA LYS A 85 3.63 -10.63 10.11
C LYS A 85 4.68 -10.07 11.06
N ASP A 86 5.77 -10.79 11.28
CA ASP A 86 6.83 -10.41 12.20
C ASP A 86 7.83 -9.39 11.63
N LEU A 87 7.72 -9.07 10.35
CA LEU A 87 8.56 -8.06 9.67
C LEU A 87 7.93 -6.67 9.68
N PHE A 88 6.61 -6.56 9.82
CA PHE A 88 5.95 -5.25 9.81
C PHE A 88 6.33 -4.43 11.04
N LYS A 89 6.57 -3.15 10.81
CA LYS A 89 6.83 -2.20 11.89
C LYS A 89 5.67 -2.17 12.88
N LYS A 90 5.99 -2.24 14.16
CA LYS A 90 4.99 -2.17 15.23
C LYS A 90 4.17 -0.88 15.15
N ASN A 91 2.85 -1.00 15.30
CA ASN A 91 1.88 0.09 15.19
C ASN A 91 1.82 0.75 13.79
N SER A 92 2.41 0.14 12.76
CA SER A 92 2.28 0.62 11.39
C SER A 92 0.91 0.29 10.80
N ILE A 93 0.60 0.89 9.66
CA ILE A 93 -0.60 0.61 8.88
C ILE A 93 -0.25 -0.36 7.76
N VAL A 94 -0.96 -1.46 7.67
CA VAL A 94 -0.91 -2.38 6.54
C VAL A 94 -2.26 -2.32 5.83
N THR A 95 -2.23 -2.07 4.54
CA THR A 95 -3.43 -1.93 3.71
C THR A 95 -3.26 -2.66 2.39
N ASP A 96 -4.33 -2.78 1.63
CA ASP A 96 -4.33 -3.33 0.29
C ASP A 96 -5.06 -2.38 -0.67
N SER A 97 -5.14 -2.74 -1.94
CA SER A 97 -5.85 -1.98 -2.97
C SER A 97 -6.93 -2.79 -3.70
N CYS A 98 -7.24 -3.98 -3.20
CA CYS A 98 -8.15 -4.92 -3.86
C CYS A 98 -9.62 -4.52 -3.67
N GLY A 99 -10.45 -4.70 -4.71
CA GLY A 99 -11.89 -4.45 -4.64
C GLY A 99 -12.68 -5.45 -3.80
N ILE A 100 -12.15 -6.68 -3.59
CA ILE A 100 -12.83 -7.74 -2.83
C ILE A 100 -12.34 -7.74 -1.38
N LYS A 101 -13.15 -7.22 -0.45
CA LYS A 101 -12.77 -7.01 0.96
C LYS A 101 -13.20 -8.09 1.92
N THR A 102 -14.39 -8.66 1.73
CA THR A 102 -15.04 -9.50 2.75
C THR A 102 -14.16 -10.65 3.22
N LYS A 103 -13.56 -11.41 2.29
CA LYS A 103 -12.73 -12.57 2.64
C LYS A 103 -11.43 -12.13 3.30
N ILE A 104 -10.76 -11.13 2.72
CA ILE A 104 -9.48 -10.61 3.22
C ILE A 104 -9.62 -10.06 4.64
N CYS A 105 -10.58 -9.16 4.86
CA CYS A 105 -10.82 -8.57 6.17
C CYS A 105 -11.20 -9.62 7.22
N ARG A 106 -12.12 -10.54 6.91
CA ARG A 106 -12.53 -11.61 7.84
C ARG A 106 -11.40 -12.58 8.20
N GLU A 107 -10.49 -12.82 7.27
CA GLU A 107 -9.35 -13.70 7.51
C GLU A 107 -8.31 -13.02 8.39
N LEU A 108 -7.98 -11.76 8.11
CA LEU A 108 -6.99 -11.00 8.87
C LEU A 108 -7.50 -10.54 10.24
N GLU A 109 -8.80 -10.28 10.40
CA GLU A 109 -9.41 -9.90 11.69
C GLU A 109 -9.29 -10.97 12.78
N LYS A 110 -9.06 -12.23 12.40
CA LYS A 110 -8.88 -13.36 13.33
C LYS A 110 -7.47 -13.45 13.92
N GLU A 111 -6.54 -12.72 13.34
CA GLU A 111 -5.13 -12.73 13.73
C GLU A 111 -4.84 -11.63 14.74
N ASP A 112 -3.90 -11.90 15.62
CA ASP A 112 -3.34 -10.90 16.55
C ASP A 112 -2.04 -10.37 15.95
N PHE A 113 -2.06 -9.12 15.51
CA PHE A 113 -0.91 -8.46 14.89
C PHE A 113 -0.41 -7.29 15.74
N ASP A 114 0.89 -7.01 15.66
CA ASP A 114 1.50 -5.81 16.25
C ASP A 114 1.33 -4.55 15.37
N PHE A 115 0.61 -4.66 14.27
CA PHE A 115 0.28 -3.59 13.32
C PHE A 115 -1.24 -3.52 13.09
N TYR A 116 -1.72 -2.49 12.40
CA TYR A 116 -3.13 -2.33 12.08
C TYR A 116 -3.40 -2.63 10.61
N PHE A 117 -4.29 -3.58 10.34
CA PHE A 117 -4.77 -3.82 8.99
C PHE A 117 -6.04 -3.00 8.73
N VAL A 118 -6.04 -2.24 7.63
CA VAL A 118 -7.21 -1.51 7.12
C VAL A 118 -7.36 -1.84 5.65
N GLY A 119 -8.44 -2.50 5.26
CA GLY A 119 -8.73 -2.74 3.86
C GLY A 119 -8.95 -1.43 3.10
N ALA A 120 -8.45 -1.32 1.89
CA ALA A 120 -8.69 -0.17 1.04
C ALA A 120 -9.02 -0.58 -0.40
N HIS A 121 -9.75 0.30 -1.09
CA HIS A 121 -10.06 0.14 -2.50
C HIS A 121 -10.13 1.51 -3.18
N PRO A 122 -9.09 1.91 -3.91
CA PRO A 122 -9.18 3.04 -4.82
C PRO A 122 -10.10 2.63 -5.99
N MET A 123 -11.18 3.40 -6.19
CA MET A 123 -12.21 3.11 -7.19
C MET A 123 -11.77 3.56 -8.58
N ALA A 124 -10.61 3.09 -9.02
CA ALA A 124 -10.07 3.35 -10.34
C ALA A 124 -9.29 2.15 -10.85
N GLY A 125 -9.29 1.94 -12.14
CA GLY A 125 -8.59 0.87 -12.80
C GLY A 125 -8.68 1.00 -14.32
N ARG A 126 -8.01 0.09 -15.02
CA ARG A 126 -8.03 -0.02 -16.48
C ARG A 126 -8.09 -1.50 -16.86
N GLU A 127 -8.58 -1.81 -18.04
CA GLU A 127 -8.60 -3.18 -18.59
C GLU A 127 -7.22 -3.62 -19.15
N VAL A 128 -6.15 -3.18 -18.51
CA VAL A 128 -4.77 -3.49 -18.85
C VAL A 128 -4.02 -3.83 -17.56
N SER A 129 -2.86 -4.44 -17.66
CA SER A 129 -2.04 -4.82 -16.51
C SER A 129 -0.58 -4.44 -16.70
N GLY A 130 0.19 -4.55 -15.63
CA GLY A 130 1.64 -4.37 -15.63
C GLY A 130 2.10 -2.92 -15.39
N TYR A 131 3.35 -2.82 -15.03
CA TYR A 131 4.03 -1.56 -14.71
C TYR A 131 3.94 -0.52 -15.84
N ASP A 132 4.11 -0.96 -17.09
CA ASP A 132 4.14 -0.06 -18.27
C ASP A 132 2.83 0.70 -18.49
N ASN A 133 1.73 0.18 -17.99
CA ASN A 133 0.41 0.80 -18.12
C ASN A 133 0.04 1.69 -16.93
N SER A 134 0.91 1.83 -15.93
CA SER A 134 0.67 2.65 -14.75
C SER A 134 0.70 4.14 -15.06
N LEU A 135 -0.15 4.90 -14.38
CA LEU A 135 -0.35 6.34 -14.59
C LEU A 135 -0.23 7.09 -13.27
N ASP A 136 0.28 8.31 -13.32
CA ASP A 136 0.38 9.20 -12.16
C ASP A 136 -0.92 9.96 -11.85
N ASN A 137 -1.94 9.79 -12.70
CA ASN A 137 -3.26 10.42 -12.59
C ASN A 137 -4.41 9.38 -12.61
N LEU A 138 -4.10 8.09 -12.40
CA LEU A 138 -5.12 7.03 -12.43
C LEU A 138 -6.22 7.25 -11.39
N PHE A 139 -5.88 7.87 -10.27
CA PHE A 139 -6.78 8.07 -9.13
C PHE A 139 -7.39 9.47 -9.05
N ASP A 140 -7.10 10.35 -10.00
CA ASP A 140 -7.66 11.69 -10.04
C ASP A 140 -9.20 11.65 -10.01
N ASN A 141 -9.80 12.30 -9.01
CA ASN A 141 -11.25 12.29 -8.75
C ASN A 141 -11.86 10.90 -8.47
N ALA A 142 -11.05 9.89 -8.19
CA ALA A 142 -11.55 8.58 -7.79
C ALA A 142 -11.96 8.57 -6.32
N SER A 143 -12.99 7.79 -6.01
CA SER A 143 -13.33 7.50 -4.60
C SER A 143 -12.31 6.54 -4.01
N PHE A 144 -11.95 6.73 -2.75
CA PHE A 144 -11.11 5.84 -1.99
C PHE A 144 -11.92 5.26 -0.82
N ILE A 145 -12.16 3.97 -0.84
CA ILE A 145 -12.95 3.28 0.17
C ILE A 145 -12.01 2.66 1.20
N CYS A 146 -12.16 3.03 2.48
CA CYS A 146 -11.52 2.37 3.61
C CYS A 146 -12.48 1.41 4.29
N THR A 147 -12.01 0.20 4.57
CA THR A 147 -12.74 -0.83 5.30
C THR A 147 -11.95 -1.23 6.53
N PRO A 148 -12.14 -0.54 7.67
CA PRO A 148 -11.47 -0.92 8.91
C PRO A 148 -11.98 -2.27 9.40
N THR A 149 -11.10 -3.06 10.03
CA THR A 149 -11.50 -4.24 10.78
C THR A 149 -12.00 -3.85 12.18
N GLY A 150 -12.74 -4.74 12.87
CA GLY A 150 -13.37 -4.42 14.14
C GLY A 150 -12.43 -3.92 15.25
N ASN A 151 -11.16 -4.27 15.17
CA ASN A 151 -10.12 -3.87 16.13
C ASN A 151 -9.32 -2.62 15.72
N THR A 152 -9.65 -2.01 14.58
CA THR A 152 -8.90 -0.86 14.08
C THR A 152 -9.35 0.43 14.79
N PRO A 153 -8.47 1.11 15.53
CA PRO A 153 -8.79 2.42 16.11
C PRO A 153 -9.14 3.43 15.02
N ARG A 154 -10.10 4.30 15.30
CA ARG A 154 -10.57 5.30 14.33
C ARG A 154 -9.44 6.18 13.79
N TYR A 155 -8.50 6.61 14.64
CA TYR A 155 -7.40 7.46 14.22
C TYR A 155 -6.49 6.81 13.17
N ILE A 156 -6.43 5.48 13.11
CA ILE A 156 -5.69 4.71 12.07
C ILE A 156 -6.41 4.82 10.73
N SER A 157 -7.72 4.62 10.72
CA SER A 157 -8.53 4.80 9.50
C SER A 157 -8.48 6.25 9.01
N ASP A 158 -8.56 7.21 9.93
CA ASP A 158 -8.46 8.64 9.62
C ASP A 158 -7.07 8.99 9.01
N ALA A 159 -5.99 8.36 9.51
CA ALA A 159 -4.64 8.54 8.95
C ALA A 159 -4.53 8.01 7.51
N LEU A 160 -5.13 6.84 7.23
CA LEU A 160 -5.13 6.28 5.88
C LEU A 160 -5.98 7.12 4.92
N VAL A 161 -7.13 7.62 5.37
CA VAL A 161 -7.96 8.57 4.60
C VAL A 161 -7.20 9.86 4.34
N GLY A 162 -6.48 10.38 5.33
CA GLY A 162 -5.61 11.56 5.17
C GLY A 162 -4.55 11.35 4.08
N LEU A 163 -3.88 10.19 4.09
CA LEU A 163 -2.92 9.84 3.02
C LEU A 163 -3.59 9.78 1.64
N ALA A 164 -4.80 9.21 1.55
CA ALA A 164 -5.55 9.17 0.30
C ALA A 164 -5.90 10.57 -0.20
N GLN A 165 -6.25 11.49 0.70
CA GLN A 165 -6.51 12.91 0.36
C GLN A 165 -5.26 13.65 -0.12
N GLU A 166 -4.07 13.32 0.41
CA GLU A 166 -2.80 13.88 -0.06
C GLU A 166 -2.45 13.42 -1.49
N MET A 167 -2.96 12.27 -1.90
CA MET A 167 -2.77 11.78 -3.26
C MET A 167 -3.58 12.57 -4.31
N GLY A 168 -4.65 13.26 -3.94
CA GLY A 168 -5.55 14.02 -4.81
C GLY A 168 -6.91 13.37 -4.90
#